data_f0cfa6ba97e6abea901b5e921ac20d2b
#
_entry.id   f0cfa6ba97e6abea901b5e921ac20d2b
#
_cell.length_a   1.000
_cell.length_b   1.000
_cell.length_c   1.000
_cell.angle_alpha   90.00
_cell.angle_beta   90.00
_cell.angle_gamma   90.00
#
_symmetry.space_group_name_H-M   'P 1'
#
loop_
_entity.id
_entity.type
_entity.pdbx_description
1 polymer ?
#
loop_
_entity_poly.entity_id
_entity_poly.type
_entity_poly.pdbx_seq_one_letter_code
_entity_poly.pdbx_strand_id
1 'polypeptide(L)'
;MRRGRGNDRAMIKHIVMWNLRGDSQEDKSRAIAVLKRSFESLRGRVPGLLHLEIGVDSSRIDYACDVVLYSEFESQAALDAYAHHPEHLRVKQEVSDLRIARHQVDYLAEPR
;
A
#
# COMPACT_ATOMS: atom_id res chain seq x y z
N MET A 1 -16.75 -16.56 23.20
CA MET A 1 -16.35 -16.29 22.90
C MET A 1 -15.51 -15.93 22.36
N ARG A 2 -15.16 -15.96 22.29
CA ARG A 2 -14.35 -15.55 21.88
C ARG A 2 -14.11 -15.23 20.67
N ARG A 3 -14.67 -15.06 20.15
CA ARG A 3 -14.61 -14.77 18.96
C ARG A 3 -13.94 -13.56 18.66
N GLY A 4 -14.07 -12.55 19.32
CA GLY A 4 -13.33 -11.32 19.16
C GLY A 4 -11.84 -11.53 19.20
N ARG A 5 -11.42 -12.46 20.01
CA ARG A 5 -10.02 -12.76 20.09
C ARG A 5 -9.44 -13.22 18.76
N GLY A 6 -10.16 -14.03 18.02
CA GLY A 6 -9.73 -14.45 16.70
C GLY A 6 -9.60 -13.27 15.75
N ASN A 7 -10.57 -12.34 15.85
CA ASN A 7 -10.53 -11.13 15.01
C ASN A 7 -9.38 -10.22 15.37
N ASP A 8 -9.04 -10.13 16.66
CA ASP A 8 -7.93 -9.30 17.10
C ASP A 8 -6.62 -9.75 16.51
N ARG A 9 -6.53 -11.04 16.19
CA ARG A 9 -5.32 -11.61 15.62
C ARG A 9 -5.39 -11.79 14.14
N ALA A 10 -6.53 -11.50 13.55
CA ALA A 10 -6.68 -11.66 12.12
C ALA A 10 -5.84 -10.63 11.39
N MET A 11 -5.08 -11.12 10.41
CA MET A 11 -4.27 -10.27 9.58
C MET A 11 -5.17 -9.48 8.65
N ILE A 12 -4.80 -8.24 8.40
CA ILE A 12 -5.50 -7.39 7.44
C ILE A 12 -4.64 -7.27 6.19
N LYS A 13 -5.26 -7.46 5.05
CA LYS A 13 -4.62 -7.17 3.76
C LYS A 13 -5.08 -5.79 3.32
N HIS A 14 -4.12 -4.93 3.11
CA HIS A 14 -4.35 -3.52 2.74
C HIS A 14 -3.82 -3.33 1.34
N ILE A 15 -4.70 -3.01 0.41
CA ILE A 15 -4.35 -2.92 -1.01
C ILE A 15 -4.77 -1.57 -1.53
N VAL A 16 -3.81 -0.86 -2.12
CA VAL A 16 -4.07 0.45 -2.73
C VAL A 16 -3.51 0.42 -4.14
N MET A 17 -4.26 0.96 -5.08
CA MET A 17 -3.82 1.04 -6.47
C MET A 17 -3.87 2.49 -6.92
N TRP A 18 -2.88 2.89 -7.72
CA TRP A 18 -2.82 4.25 -8.22
C TRP A 18 -2.55 4.30 -9.70
N ASN A 19 -3.06 5.35 -10.33
CA ASN A 19 -2.56 5.82 -11.61
C ASN A 19 -1.55 6.92 -11.31
N LEU A 20 -0.48 6.96 -12.08
CA LEU A 20 0.61 7.88 -11.85
C LEU A 20 0.64 8.95 -12.92
N ARG A 21 1.11 10.12 -12.52
CA ARG A 21 1.23 11.25 -13.41
C ARG A 21 2.42 11.05 -14.34
N GLY A 22 2.28 11.43 -15.61
CA GLY A 22 3.36 11.33 -16.57
C GLY A 22 2.82 11.20 -17.96
N ASP A 23 3.39 11.98 -18.90
CA ASP A 23 2.94 12.00 -20.28
C ASP A 23 3.64 10.96 -21.15
N SER A 24 4.75 10.42 -20.66
CA SER A 24 5.52 9.42 -21.39
C SER A 24 5.78 8.21 -20.52
N GLN A 25 6.17 7.12 -21.18
CA GLN A 25 6.55 5.90 -20.46
C GLN A 25 7.75 6.18 -19.55
N GLU A 26 8.66 7.04 -20.01
CA GLU A 26 9.84 7.38 -19.23
C GLU A 26 9.47 8.16 -17.97
N ASP A 27 8.52 9.11 -18.08
CA ASP A 27 8.04 9.85 -16.92
C ASP A 27 7.42 8.92 -15.90
N LYS A 28 6.57 7.97 -16.37
CA LYS A 28 5.94 7.02 -15.48
C LYS A 28 6.95 6.10 -14.83
N SER A 29 7.97 5.68 -15.56
CA SER A 29 9.02 4.83 -14.99
C SER A 29 9.75 5.54 -13.85
N ARG A 30 10.02 6.82 -14.00
CA ARG A 30 10.66 7.60 -12.94
C ARG A 30 9.73 7.72 -11.73
N ALA A 31 8.45 7.97 -11.96
CA ALA A 31 7.48 8.07 -10.87
C ALA A 31 7.37 6.75 -10.12
N ILE A 32 7.35 5.63 -10.85
CA ILE A 32 7.32 4.30 -10.25
C ILE A 32 8.53 4.08 -9.36
N ALA A 33 9.71 4.45 -9.83
CA ALA A 33 10.94 4.25 -9.05
C ALA A 33 10.89 5.02 -7.74
N VAL A 34 10.42 6.26 -7.77
CA VAL A 34 10.30 7.08 -6.56
C VAL A 34 9.28 6.47 -5.61
N LEU A 35 8.10 6.10 -6.13
CA LEU A 35 7.05 5.54 -5.30
C LEU A 35 7.48 4.24 -4.66
N LYS A 36 8.13 3.38 -5.43
CA LYS A 36 8.60 2.09 -4.93
C LYS A 36 9.63 2.29 -3.81
N ARG A 37 10.60 3.15 -4.02
CA ARG A 37 11.62 3.41 -3.01
C ARG A 37 11.01 3.99 -1.74
N SER A 38 10.08 4.95 -1.89
CA SER A 38 9.45 5.57 -0.73
C SER A 38 8.68 4.57 0.11
N PHE A 39 7.84 3.75 -0.52
CA PHE A 39 7.06 2.77 0.23
C PHE A 39 7.92 1.65 0.79
N GLU A 40 8.90 1.19 0.04
CA GLU A 40 9.77 0.12 0.55
C GLU A 40 10.58 0.56 1.75
N SER A 41 10.81 1.86 1.91
CA SER A 41 11.53 2.37 3.07
C SER A 41 10.76 2.14 4.37
N LEU A 42 9.46 1.82 4.28
CA LEU A 42 8.63 1.58 5.47
C LEU A 42 8.92 0.24 6.13
N ARG A 43 9.55 -0.68 5.40
CA ARG A 43 9.84 -2.00 5.94
C ARG A 43 10.70 -1.87 7.19
N GLY A 44 10.25 -2.52 8.28
CA GLY A 44 10.95 -2.48 9.55
C GLY A 44 10.79 -1.21 10.34
N ARG A 45 9.99 -0.26 9.87
CA ARG A 45 9.81 1.03 10.54
C ARG A 45 8.40 1.26 11.04
N VAL A 46 7.47 0.38 10.70
CA VAL A 46 6.06 0.54 11.07
C VAL A 46 5.64 -0.67 11.90
N PRO A 47 5.27 -0.46 13.18
CA PRO A 47 4.85 -1.57 14.01
C PRO A 47 3.63 -2.28 13.41
N GLY A 48 3.68 -3.61 13.38
CA GLY A 48 2.57 -4.42 12.90
C GLY A 48 2.51 -4.59 11.40
N LEU A 49 3.39 -3.95 10.65
CA LEU A 49 3.49 -4.15 9.22
C LEU A 49 4.27 -5.44 8.97
N LEU A 50 3.60 -6.46 8.44
CA LEU A 50 4.17 -7.78 8.24
C LEU A 50 4.81 -7.96 6.86
N HIS A 51 4.21 -7.34 5.86
CA HIS A 51 4.67 -7.49 4.48
C HIS A 51 4.28 -6.25 3.69
N LEU A 52 5.12 -5.85 2.77
CA LEU A 52 4.84 -4.72 1.90
C LEU A 52 5.58 -4.92 0.58
N GLU A 53 4.85 -4.73 -0.50
CA GLU A 53 5.47 -4.74 -1.83
C GLU A 53 4.75 -3.79 -2.75
N ILE A 54 5.47 -3.26 -3.71
CA ILE A 54 4.92 -2.46 -4.79
C ILE A 54 4.97 -3.30 -6.05
N GLY A 55 3.82 -3.48 -6.69
CA GLY A 55 3.73 -4.18 -7.96
C GLY A 55 3.46 -3.19 -9.08
N VAL A 56 3.99 -3.46 -10.26
CA VAL A 56 3.81 -2.61 -11.43
C VAL A 56 2.96 -3.37 -12.43
N ASP A 57 1.94 -2.71 -12.97
CA ASP A 57 1.05 -3.36 -13.94
C ASP A 57 1.84 -3.82 -15.17
N SER A 58 1.62 -5.05 -15.56
CA SER A 58 2.23 -5.62 -16.75
C SER A 58 1.20 -5.84 -17.86
N SER A 59 -0.09 -5.67 -17.58
CA SER A 59 -1.15 -5.97 -18.53
C SER A 59 -1.32 -4.89 -19.60
N ARG A 60 -1.13 -3.64 -19.22
CA ARG A 60 -1.29 -2.47 -20.08
C ARG A 60 -2.67 -2.36 -20.71
N ILE A 61 -3.69 -2.89 -20.03
CA ILE A 61 -5.06 -2.76 -20.52
C ILE A 61 -5.66 -1.44 -20.05
N ASP A 62 -6.71 -0.99 -20.72
CA ASP A 62 -7.26 0.35 -20.53
C ASP A 62 -7.65 0.67 -19.10
N TYR A 63 -8.22 -0.30 -18.40
CA TYR A 63 -8.74 -0.06 -17.05
C TYR A 63 -7.78 -0.47 -15.94
N ALA A 64 -6.54 -0.81 -16.27
CA ALA A 64 -5.57 -1.16 -15.24
C ALA A 64 -4.99 0.10 -14.61
N CYS A 65 -4.79 0.07 -13.30
CA CYS A 65 -3.99 1.08 -12.63
C CYS A 65 -2.52 0.81 -12.95
N ASP A 66 -1.68 1.80 -12.69
CA ASP A 66 -0.25 1.66 -13.01
C ASP A 66 0.50 0.83 -11.99
N VAL A 67 0.17 0.98 -10.71
CA VAL A 67 0.89 0.29 -9.63
C VAL A 67 -0.06 -0.11 -8.52
N VAL A 68 0.38 -1.10 -7.73
CA VAL A 68 -0.34 -1.54 -6.56
C VAL A 68 0.61 -1.54 -5.37
N LEU A 69 0.09 -1.12 -4.22
CA LEU A 69 0.71 -1.35 -2.93
C LEU A 69 -0.04 -2.52 -2.31
N TYR A 70 0.64 -3.63 -2.09
CA TYR A 70 0.08 -4.77 -1.39
C TYR A 70 0.78 -4.87 -0.05
N SER A 71 0.01 -4.85 1.03
CA SER A 71 0.61 -4.92 2.35
C SER A 71 -0.25 -5.75 3.28
N GLU A 72 0.39 -6.27 4.34
CA GLU A 72 -0.27 -7.09 5.35
C GLU A 72 0.06 -6.52 6.71
N PHE A 73 -0.97 -6.35 7.52
CA PHE A 73 -0.83 -5.85 8.88
C PHE A 73 -1.31 -6.91 9.86
N GLU A 74 -0.69 -6.98 11.02
CA GLU A 74 -1.02 -8.01 12.00
C GLU A 74 -2.43 -7.86 12.56
N SER A 75 -3.04 -6.67 12.46
CA SER A 75 -4.36 -6.41 13.01
C SER A 75 -4.94 -5.13 12.43
N GLN A 76 -6.24 -4.94 12.64
CA GLN A 76 -6.89 -3.69 12.26
C GLN A 76 -6.29 -2.52 13.05
N ALA A 77 -5.97 -2.75 14.33
CA ALA A 77 -5.38 -1.70 15.16
C ALA A 77 -4.04 -1.24 14.59
N ALA A 78 -3.24 -2.19 14.08
CA ALA A 78 -1.95 -1.85 13.47
C ALA A 78 -2.15 -1.01 12.20
N LEU A 79 -3.12 -1.38 11.38
CA LEU A 79 -3.42 -0.60 10.18
C LEU A 79 -3.91 0.79 10.53
N ASP A 80 -4.78 0.90 11.53
CA ASP A 80 -5.29 2.21 11.97
C ASP A 80 -4.14 3.10 12.46
N ALA A 81 -3.23 2.53 13.23
CA ALA A 81 -2.07 3.28 13.71
C ALA A 81 -1.16 3.71 12.57
N TYR A 82 -1.03 2.86 11.56
CA TYR A 82 -0.22 3.18 10.38
C TYR A 82 -0.71 4.44 9.67
N ALA A 83 -2.03 4.62 9.61
CA ALA A 83 -2.60 5.78 8.91
C ALA A 83 -2.08 7.11 9.48
N HIS A 84 -1.72 7.15 10.74
CA HIS A 84 -1.24 8.36 11.42
C HIS A 84 0.25 8.31 11.76
N HIS A 85 0.93 7.23 11.38
CA HIS A 85 2.34 7.07 11.72
C HIS A 85 3.19 8.09 10.96
N PRO A 86 4.17 8.72 11.62
CA PRO A 86 5.02 9.73 10.96
C PRO A 86 5.71 9.22 9.69
N GLU A 87 6.13 7.95 9.68
CA GLU A 87 6.77 7.39 8.50
C GLU A 87 5.79 7.30 7.32
N HIS A 88 4.53 6.93 7.59
CA HIS A 88 3.50 6.90 6.56
C HIS A 88 3.23 8.30 6.03
N LEU A 89 3.13 9.27 6.93
CA LEU A 89 2.87 10.66 6.54
C LEU A 89 4.02 11.21 5.69
N ARG A 90 5.25 10.84 6.02
CA ARG A 90 6.42 11.23 5.23
C ARG A 90 6.34 10.68 3.81
N VAL A 91 6.06 9.38 3.70
CA VAL A 91 5.95 8.74 2.38
C VAL A 91 4.80 9.35 1.58
N LYS A 92 3.66 9.56 2.25
CA LYS A 92 2.50 10.15 1.60
C LYS A 92 2.85 11.50 0.99
N GLN A 93 3.62 12.30 1.71
CA GLN A 93 4.06 13.59 1.19
C GLN A 93 5.04 13.44 0.04
N GLU A 94 5.97 12.50 0.14
CA GLU A 94 6.97 12.28 -0.91
C GLU A 94 6.35 11.89 -2.24
N VAL A 95 5.23 11.17 -2.22
CA VAL A 95 4.63 10.67 -3.46
C VAL A 95 3.36 11.40 -3.86
N SER A 96 2.98 12.44 -3.12
CA SER A 96 1.69 13.10 -3.34
C SER A 96 1.53 13.64 -4.76
N ASP A 97 2.57 14.19 -5.34
CA ASP A 97 2.50 14.79 -6.68
C ASP A 97 2.56 13.74 -7.80
N LEU A 98 2.88 12.51 -7.47
CA LEU A 98 3.03 11.46 -8.48
C LEU A 98 1.72 10.77 -8.82
N ARG A 99 0.71 10.88 -7.95
CA ARG A 99 -0.53 10.10 -8.05
C ARG A 99 -1.65 10.92 -8.63
N ILE A 100 -2.45 10.30 -9.50
CA ILE A 100 -3.60 10.96 -10.13
C ILE A 100 -4.90 10.38 -9.60
N ALA A 101 -4.98 9.07 -9.44
CA ALA A 101 -6.18 8.40 -8.96
C ALA A 101 -5.80 7.33 -7.96
N ARG A 102 -6.71 7.05 -7.03
CA ARG A 102 -6.45 6.09 -5.96
C ARG A 102 -7.66 5.21 -5.74
N HIS A 103 -7.41 3.91 -5.63
CA HIS A 103 -8.44 2.92 -5.30
C HIS A 103 -7.90 2.07 -4.16
N GLN A 104 -8.79 1.65 -3.26
CA GLN A 104 -8.34 0.95 -2.07
C GLN A 104 -9.36 -0.10 -1.62
N VAL A 105 -8.84 -1.21 -1.09
CA VAL A 105 -9.64 -2.18 -0.37
C VAL A 105 -8.80 -2.75 0.77
N ASP A 106 -9.44 -2.88 1.93
CA ASP A 106 -8.85 -3.52 3.10
C ASP A 106 -9.77 -4.65 3.50
N TYR A 107 -9.20 -5.80 3.81
CA TYR A 107 -10.04 -6.92 4.20
C TYR A 107 -9.30 -7.88 5.12
N LEU A 108 -10.10 -8.59 5.93
CA LEU A 108 -9.57 -9.63 6.80
C LEU A 108 -9.13 -10.82 5.98
N ALA A 109 -7.91 -11.28 6.23
CA ALA A 109 -7.41 -12.46 5.55
C ALA A 109 -8.20 -13.68 5.99
N GLU A 110 -8.52 -14.55 5.03
CA GLU A 110 -9.20 -15.80 5.36
C GLU A 110 -8.26 -16.71 6.10
N PRO A 111 -8.73 -17.46 7.10
CA PRO A 111 -7.90 -18.47 7.75
C PRO A 111 -7.54 -19.55 6.76
N ARG A 112 -6.37 -20.15 6.92
CA ARG A 112 -5.92 -21.20 6.02
C ARG A 112 -6.13 -22.59 6.55
#